data_8531598260bf9b81c7058abe65b162f1
#
_entry.id   8531598260bf9b81c7058abe65b162f1
#
_cell.length_a   1.000
_cell.length_b   1.000
_cell.length_c   1.000
_cell.angle_alpha   90.00
_cell.angle_beta   90.00
_cell.angle_gamma   90.00
#
_symmetry.space_group_name_H-M   'P 1'
#
loop_
_entity.id
_entity.type
_entity.pdbx_description
1 polymer ?
#
loop_
_entity_poly.entity_id
_entity_poly.type
_entity_poly.pdbx_seq_one_letter_code
_entity_poly.pdbx_strand_id
1 'polypeptide(L)'
;MTQSKSAPIIPFLAIIKEVVDDYYTSPPLDIVPKGVLEFYASRILETPLVYLLNERRIQGKLAGETPEEQYLDFAEDTISVSTDLQSRFPDHWERWQETKNCLIHAVKAVAHHTTENVAAISELLGGTTHPDSLTILSVKPLGDIHPQGVVCEVTTSLGTIYYKPRSAGNEIFLAKLGSWMSERANDSQWLDLWFPQVVDCGDHAWIAPVQHETLENRAAATDYYRRAGQLLGLAYLVNLTDLHHENIIATATQPILVDLETIMSVLPKTLGQHTDATSATLQQALLSPASTGLIPLGTTFQELGGDISGFAADELRVPRRVLDRQQRSDMRYVHAMVEFVPEKNRPTANGSPVPPRDYVDDIVEGFATTLRIAMTHCDELTAFVNKHASSLHVRIIARMTNDYATVLAGLSRVGHNTDPERLFAMLRRNAVGLAETMVDSEEEQLRTWAIPHFWAIANETA
;
A
#
# COMPACT_ATOMS: atom_id res chain seq x y z
N MET A 1 -6.17 -29.48 4.18
CA MET A 1 -6.15 -29.06 5.60
C MET A 1 -5.69 -27.64 5.62
N THR A 2 -6.61 -26.68 5.63
CA THR A 2 -6.35 -25.24 5.73
C THR A 2 -5.86 -24.97 7.15
N GLN A 3 -4.57 -24.65 7.29
CA GLN A 3 -4.10 -24.03 8.53
C GLN A 3 -4.84 -22.70 8.68
N SER A 4 -5.71 -22.62 9.67
CA SER A 4 -6.26 -21.37 10.19
C SER A 4 -5.08 -20.44 10.43
N LYS A 5 -4.99 -19.32 9.66
CA LYS A 5 -4.06 -18.24 9.97
C LYS A 5 -4.48 -17.70 11.33
N SER A 6 -3.78 -18.12 12.40
CA SER A 6 -3.90 -17.47 13.70
C SER A 6 -3.53 -15.99 13.50
N ALA A 7 -4.32 -15.09 14.09
CA ALA A 7 -3.98 -13.68 14.11
C ALA A 7 -2.51 -13.50 14.51
N PRO A 8 -1.77 -12.57 13.90
CA PRO A 8 -0.38 -12.36 14.25
C PRO A 8 -0.27 -12.07 15.75
N ILE A 9 0.60 -12.79 16.43
CA ILE A 9 0.87 -12.55 17.86
C ILE A 9 1.51 -11.17 17.95
N ILE A 10 0.86 -10.25 18.65
CA ILE A 10 1.43 -8.95 18.99
C ILE A 10 2.28 -9.14 20.25
N PRO A 11 3.61 -9.02 20.16
CA PRO A 11 4.45 -9.05 21.34
C PRO A 11 4.08 -7.92 22.30
N PHE A 12 4.19 -8.17 23.59
CA PHE A 12 3.87 -7.19 24.64
C PHE A 12 2.42 -6.66 24.60
N LEU A 13 1.48 -7.49 24.16
CA LEU A 13 0.07 -7.07 23.97
C LEU A 13 -0.55 -6.44 25.23
N ALA A 14 -0.20 -6.91 26.44
CA ALA A 14 -0.71 -6.34 27.69
C ALA A 14 -0.27 -4.88 27.86
N ILE A 15 1.02 -4.59 27.63
CA ILE A 15 1.58 -3.24 27.72
C ILE A 15 1.00 -2.34 26.61
N ILE A 16 0.90 -2.88 25.38
CA ILE A 16 0.32 -2.13 24.25
C ILE A 16 -1.16 -1.79 24.53
N LYS A 17 -1.93 -2.71 25.11
CA LYS A 17 -3.32 -2.44 25.51
C LYS A 17 -3.41 -1.33 26.55
N GLU A 18 -2.57 -1.35 27.58
CA GLU A 18 -2.51 -0.27 28.58
C GLU A 18 -2.29 1.11 27.91
N VAL A 19 -1.48 1.15 26.85
CA VAL A 19 -1.20 2.38 26.09
C VAL A 19 -2.39 2.83 25.23
N VAL A 20 -3.29 1.92 24.82
CA VAL A 20 -4.36 2.22 23.83
C VAL A 20 -5.79 2.12 24.37
N ASP A 21 -6.04 1.45 25.50
CA ASP A 21 -7.39 1.11 25.94
C ASP A 21 -8.28 2.33 26.19
N ASP A 22 -7.75 3.42 26.75
CA ASP A 22 -8.49 4.66 27.00
C ASP A 22 -9.01 5.32 25.72
N TYR A 23 -8.42 5.01 24.58
CA TYR A 23 -8.80 5.64 23.31
C TYR A 23 -10.01 5.00 22.66
N TYR A 24 -10.23 3.69 22.84
CA TYR A 24 -11.42 3.02 22.32
C TYR A 24 -12.72 3.44 22.99
N THR A 25 -12.64 4.05 24.17
CA THR A 25 -13.81 4.55 24.90
C THR A 25 -14.23 5.96 24.49
N SER A 26 -13.41 6.64 23.67
CA SER A 26 -13.62 8.04 23.28
C SER A 26 -14.13 8.13 21.84
N PRO A 27 -15.33 8.71 21.60
CA PRO A 27 -15.77 8.96 20.23
C PRO A 27 -14.77 9.84 19.47
N PRO A 28 -14.51 9.57 18.17
CA PRO A 28 -15.15 8.55 17.31
C PRO A 28 -14.40 7.21 17.27
N LEU A 29 -13.45 6.93 18.15
CA LEU A 29 -12.64 5.70 18.08
C LEU A 29 -13.39 4.45 18.56
N ASP A 30 -14.54 4.61 19.17
CA ASP A 30 -15.46 3.53 19.55
C ASP A 30 -15.95 2.68 18.37
N ILE A 31 -15.90 3.25 17.14
CA ILE A 31 -16.21 2.52 15.89
C ILE A 31 -14.98 1.90 15.22
N VAL A 32 -13.78 2.06 15.79
CA VAL A 32 -12.57 1.42 15.26
C VAL A 32 -12.49 -0.02 15.80
N PRO A 33 -12.28 -1.03 14.94
CA PRO A 33 -12.16 -2.41 15.39
C PRO A 33 -11.01 -2.58 16.38
N LYS A 34 -11.25 -3.34 17.45
CA LYS A 34 -10.19 -3.70 18.41
C LYS A 34 -9.03 -4.40 17.69
N GLY A 35 -7.81 -4.11 18.14
CA GLY A 35 -6.59 -4.61 17.52
C GLY A 35 -5.96 -3.67 16.48
N VAL A 36 -6.70 -2.67 15.97
CA VAL A 36 -6.18 -1.71 15.00
C VAL A 36 -5.19 -0.75 15.65
N LEU A 37 -5.54 -0.14 16.77
CA LEU A 37 -4.63 0.76 17.49
C LEU A 37 -3.42 -0.01 18.03
N GLU A 38 -3.63 -1.21 18.55
CA GLU A 38 -2.57 -2.10 19.02
C GLU A 38 -1.58 -2.45 17.88
N PHE A 39 -2.08 -2.67 16.67
CA PHE A 39 -1.24 -2.91 15.50
C PHE A 39 -0.33 -1.71 15.21
N TYR A 40 -0.87 -0.50 15.15
CA TYR A 40 -0.07 0.70 14.89
C TYR A 40 0.89 1.03 16.05
N ALA A 41 0.43 0.92 17.29
CA ALA A 41 1.26 1.13 18.47
C ALA A 41 2.43 0.13 18.54
N SER A 42 2.17 -1.16 18.27
CA SER A 42 3.20 -2.18 18.27
C SER A 42 4.30 -1.92 17.24
N ARG A 43 3.97 -1.47 16.04
CA ARG A 43 4.97 -1.14 15.01
C ARG A 43 5.96 -0.05 15.45
N ILE A 44 5.55 0.82 16.36
CA ILE A 44 6.35 1.93 16.86
C ILE A 44 7.08 1.55 18.15
N LEU A 45 6.38 0.91 19.07
CA LEU A 45 6.85 0.69 20.45
C LEU A 45 7.57 -0.65 20.67
N GLU A 46 7.49 -1.58 19.71
CA GLU A 46 8.10 -2.91 19.84
C GLU A 46 9.62 -2.84 20.07
N THR A 47 10.33 -2.02 19.30
CA THR A 47 11.79 -1.91 19.44
C THR A 47 12.23 -1.37 20.82
N PRO A 48 11.66 -0.27 21.36
CA PRO A 48 11.87 0.15 22.75
C PRO A 48 11.53 -0.92 23.78
N LEU A 49 10.42 -1.64 23.61
CA LEU A 49 9.99 -2.69 24.54
C LEU A 49 10.98 -3.87 24.57
N VAL A 50 11.45 -4.32 23.42
CA VAL A 50 12.51 -5.35 23.34
C VAL A 50 13.79 -4.89 24.04
N TYR A 51 14.15 -3.62 23.89
CA TYR A 51 15.32 -3.05 24.56
C TYR A 51 15.12 -3.04 26.10
N LEU A 52 14.00 -2.52 26.60
CA LEU A 52 13.70 -2.48 28.03
C LEU A 52 13.69 -3.88 28.66
N LEU A 53 13.07 -4.85 27.99
CA LEU A 53 13.04 -6.25 28.44
C LEU A 53 14.45 -6.80 28.60
N ASN A 54 15.30 -6.65 27.59
CA ASN A 54 16.67 -7.15 27.64
C ASN A 54 17.52 -6.41 28.68
N GLU A 55 17.35 -5.11 28.80
CA GLU A 55 18.04 -4.32 29.82
C GLU A 55 17.68 -4.77 31.24
N ARG A 56 16.38 -4.91 31.57
CA ARG A 56 15.92 -5.39 32.88
C ARG A 56 16.42 -6.82 33.14
N ARG A 57 16.44 -7.69 32.13
CA ARG A 57 17.02 -9.04 32.22
C ARG A 57 18.51 -8.99 32.58
N ILE A 58 19.31 -8.19 31.85
CA ILE A 58 20.76 -8.07 32.08
C ILE A 58 21.04 -7.49 33.47
N GLN A 59 20.19 -6.61 33.98
CA GLN A 59 20.30 -6.01 35.30
C GLN A 59 19.78 -6.94 36.44
N GLY A 60 19.24 -8.13 36.08
CA GLY A 60 18.67 -9.05 37.07
C GLY A 60 17.42 -8.52 37.78
N LYS A 61 16.65 -7.64 37.12
CA LYS A 61 15.45 -6.99 37.66
C LYS A 61 14.16 -7.72 37.33
N LEU A 62 14.21 -8.83 36.62
CA LEU A 62 13.03 -9.62 36.27
C LEU A 62 12.92 -10.80 37.20
N ALA A 63 11.71 -11.02 37.74
CA ALA A 63 11.38 -12.19 38.51
C ALA A 63 11.18 -13.43 37.63
N GLY A 64 11.40 -14.62 38.21
CA GLY A 64 11.28 -15.90 37.48
C GLY A 64 12.63 -16.57 37.22
N GLU A 65 12.58 -17.90 37.16
CA GLU A 65 13.76 -18.74 36.93
C GLU A 65 13.99 -19.01 35.43
N THR A 66 12.91 -18.97 34.64
CA THR A 66 12.95 -19.20 33.20
C THR A 66 12.79 -17.90 32.40
N PRO A 67 13.30 -17.84 31.17
CA PRO A 67 13.09 -16.69 30.30
C PRO A 67 11.61 -16.38 30.01
N GLU A 68 10.74 -17.37 30.02
CA GLU A 68 9.30 -17.25 29.87
C GLU A 68 8.66 -16.58 31.07
N GLU A 69 9.02 -17.00 32.29
CA GLU A 69 8.54 -16.37 33.53
C GLU A 69 9.01 -14.92 33.67
N GLN A 70 10.25 -14.65 33.30
CA GLN A 70 10.80 -13.30 33.27
C GLN A 70 10.10 -12.39 32.25
N TYR A 71 9.68 -12.96 31.11
CA TYR A 71 8.88 -12.22 30.13
C TYR A 71 7.50 -11.88 30.70
N LEU A 72 6.85 -12.82 31.38
CA LEU A 72 5.53 -12.59 32.00
C LEU A 72 5.62 -11.51 33.09
N ASP A 73 6.63 -11.55 33.96
CA ASP A 73 6.88 -10.51 34.97
C ASP A 73 7.04 -9.11 34.31
N PHE A 74 7.78 -9.03 33.20
CA PHE A 74 7.89 -7.78 32.45
C PHE A 74 6.57 -7.34 31.83
N ALA A 75 5.82 -8.26 31.24
CA ALA A 75 4.58 -7.97 30.53
C ALA A 75 3.42 -7.59 31.46
N GLU A 76 3.45 -8.03 32.72
CA GLU A 76 2.48 -7.70 33.76
C GLU A 76 2.76 -6.34 34.42
N ASP A 77 4.03 -5.85 34.37
CA ASP A 77 4.42 -4.54 34.90
C ASP A 77 4.09 -3.40 33.92
N THR A 78 2.82 -3.32 33.50
CA THR A 78 2.37 -2.40 32.42
C THR A 78 2.63 -0.93 32.75
N ILE A 79 2.39 -0.53 34.01
CA ILE A 79 2.50 0.88 34.42
C ILE A 79 3.95 1.35 34.46
N SER A 80 4.86 0.57 35.04
CA SER A 80 6.27 0.94 35.10
C SER A 80 6.91 0.93 33.72
N VAL A 81 6.56 -0.05 32.89
CA VAL A 81 7.08 -0.13 31.52
C VAL A 81 6.54 1.01 30.65
N SER A 82 5.26 1.38 30.76
CA SER A 82 4.71 2.54 30.04
C SER A 82 5.36 3.85 30.47
N THR A 83 5.65 4.01 31.76
CA THR A 83 6.39 5.18 32.29
C THR A 83 7.83 5.23 31.74
N ASP A 84 8.51 4.08 31.69
CA ASP A 84 9.85 3.96 31.09
C ASP A 84 9.80 4.29 29.58
N LEU A 85 8.80 3.85 28.84
CA LEU A 85 8.62 4.20 27.42
C LEU A 85 8.53 5.72 27.22
N GLN A 86 7.67 6.39 28.01
CA GLN A 86 7.48 7.84 27.90
C GLN A 86 8.73 8.64 28.24
N SER A 87 9.40 8.25 29.32
CA SER A 87 10.52 9.04 29.86
C SER A 87 11.84 8.78 29.15
N ARG A 88 12.06 7.56 28.66
CA ARG A 88 13.35 7.13 28.11
C ARG A 88 13.39 7.04 26.59
N PHE A 89 12.22 6.98 25.95
CA PHE A 89 12.06 6.92 24.48
C PHE A 89 11.07 7.98 23.99
N PRO A 90 11.31 9.26 24.31
CA PRO A 90 10.38 10.34 23.99
C PRO A 90 10.04 10.41 22.48
N ASP A 91 11.03 10.21 21.59
CA ASP A 91 10.80 10.26 20.15
C ASP A 91 9.82 9.17 19.66
N HIS A 92 9.94 7.94 20.19
CA HIS A 92 9.01 6.86 19.87
C HIS A 92 7.63 7.12 20.45
N TRP A 93 7.58 7.70 21.66
CA TRP A 93 6.32 8.05 22.30
C TRP A 93 5.60 9.17 21.53
N GLU A 94 6.31 10.21 21.14
CA GLU A 94 5.79 11.33 20.33
C GLU A 94 5.25 10.81 19.00
N ARG A 95 6.03 9.98 18.30
CA ARG A 95 5.58 9.32 17.08
C ARG A 95 4.28 8.54 17.26
N TRP A 96 4.15 7.80 18.37
CA TRP A 96 2.90 7.11 18.67
C TRP A 96 1.75 8.11 18.86
N GLN A 97 1.97 9.21 19.59
CA GLN A 97 0.95 10.24 19.77
C GLN A 97 0.52 10.89 18.45
N GLU A 98 1.46 11.19 17.57
CA GLU A 98 1.19 11.71 16.23
C GLU A 98 0.40 10.72 15.37
N THR A 99 0.84 9.47 15.33
CA THR A 99 0.15 8.38 14.62
C THR A 99 -1.29 8.23 15.11
N LYS A 100 -1.49 8.21 16.41
CA LYS A 100 -2.82 8.18 17.02
C LYS A 100 -3.67 9.38 16.62
N ASN A 101 -3.12 10.59 16.66
CA ASN A 101 -3.84 11.80 16.25
C ASN A 101 -4.25 11.75 14.77
N CYS A 102 -3.38 11.28 13.89
CA CYS A 102 -3.71 11.06 12.48
C CYS A 102 -4.86 10.07 12.31
N LEU A 103 -4.88 8.97 13.07
CA LEU A 103 -5.98 7.99 13.05
C LEU A 103 -7.29 8.60 13.53
N ILE A 104 -7.26 9.38 14.61
CA ILE A 104 -8.44 10.11 15.12
C ILE A 104 -8.99 11.06 14.05
N HIS A 105 -8.11 11.83 13.40
CA HIS A 105 -8.51 12.75 12.34
C HIS A 105 -9.12 12.01 11.15
N ALA A 106 -8.52 10.89 10.72
CA ALA A 106 -9.04 10.08 9.64
C ALA A 106 -10.45 9.53 9.95
N VAL A 107 -10.66 8.98 11.14
CA VAL A 107 -11.98 8.46 11.55
C VAL A 107 -13.02 9.58 11.65
N LYS A 108 -12.65 10.76 12.15
CA LYS A 108 -13.52 11.95 12.16
C LYS A 108 -13.89 12.40 10.75
N ALA A 109 -12.92 12.45 9.84
CA ALA A 109 -13.17 12.80 8.44
C ALA A 109 -14.11 11.80 7.78
N VAL A 110 -13.89 10.49 7.95
CA VAL A 110 -14.79 9.45 7.45
C VAL A 110 -16.21 9.63 8.00
N ALA A 111 -16.37 9.84 9.30
CA ALA A 111 -17.69 10.03 9.92
C ALA A 111 -18.41 11.26 9.37
N HIS A 112 -17.69 12.38 9.22
CA HIS A 112 -18.21 13.63 8.66
C HIS A 112 -18.62 13.45 7.19
N HIS A 113 -17.72 12.99 6.35
CA HIS A 113 -17.95 12.80 4.92
C HIS A 113 -19.02 11.73 4.63
N THR A 114 -19.14 10.69 5.49
CA THR A 114 -20.25 9.73 5.37
C THR A 114 -21.60 10.44 5.52
N THR A 115 -21.71 11.36 6.47
CA THR A 115 -22.94 12.11 6.70
C THR A 115 -23.27 13.03 5.52
N GLU A 116 -22.29 13.65 4.91
CA GLU A 116 -22.47 14.51 3.75
C GLU A 116 -22.82 13.75 2.46
N ASN A 117 -22.35 12.51 2.34
CA ASN A 117 -22.43 11.72 1.11
C ASN A 117 -23.38 10.52 1.20
N VAL A 118 -24.31 10.49 2.18
CA VAL A 118 -25.23 9.36 2.44
C VAL A 118 -25.90 8.85 1.18
N ALA A 119 -26.48 9.75 0.37
CA ALA A 119 -27.23 9.37 -0.83
C ALA A 119 -26.32 8.68 -1.86
N ALA A 120 -25.14 9.27 -2.13
CA ALA A 120 -24.19 8.74 -3.09
C ALA A 120 -23.58 7.39 -2.63
N ILE A 121 -23.28 7.25 -1.34
CA ILE A 121 -22.80 5.99 -0.77
C ILE A 121 -23.89 4.91 -0.84
N SER A 122 -25.15 5.27 -0.56
CA SER A 122 -26.27 4.33 -0.63
C SER A 122 -26.47 3.83 -2.07
N GLU A 123 -26.41 4.71 -3.06
CA GLU A 123 -26.46 4.34 -4.47
C GLU A 123 -25.31 3.41 -4.87
N LEU A 124 -24.09 3.74 -4.45
CA LEU A 124 -22.89 2.96 -4.71
C LEU A 124 -22.96 1.55 -4.12
N LEU A 125 -23.67 1.37 -3.00
CA LEU A 125 -23.92 0.09 -2.36
C LEU A 125 -25.21 -0.62 -2.83
N GLY A 126 -25.88 -0.07 -3.86
CA GLY A 126 -27.11 -0.65 -4.41
C GLY A 126 -28.33 -0.49 -3.51
N GLY A 127 -28.29 0.43 -2.53
CA GLY A 127 -29.40 0.75 -1.66
C GLY A 127 -30.41 1.71 -2.30
N THR A 128 -31.66 1.66 -1.85
CA THR A 128 -32.67 2.69 -2.20
C THR A 128 -32.43 3.94 -1.37
N THR A 129 -32.48 5.10 -2.01
CA THR A 129 -32.11 6.43 -1.50
C THR A 129 -33.00 6.94 -0.37
N HIS A 130 -32.95 6.37 0.82
CA HIS A 130 -33.44 6.99 2.04
C HIS A 130 -32.29 7.42 2.94
N PRO A 131 -32.00 8.73 3.05
CA PRO A 131 -30.83 9.26 3.77
C PRO A 131 -30.75 8.88 5.25
N ASP A 132 -31.89 8.57 5.89
CA ASP A 132 -31.95 8.36 7.35
C ASP A 132 -31.50 6.97 7.82
N SER A 133 -31.03 6.09 6.92
CA SER A 133 -30.77 4.69 7.26
C SER A 133 -29.29 4.26 7.23
N LEU A 134 -28.36 5.12 6.78
CA LEU A 134 -26.96 4.75 6.72
C LEU A 134 -26.26 4.97 8.07
N THR A 135 -25.87 3.88 8.72
CA THR A 135 -25.12 3.91 9.97
C THR A 135 -23.74 3.33 9.76
N ILE A 136 -22.72 4.02 10.25
CA ILE A 136 -21.35 3.46 10.29
C ILE A 136 -21.30 2.44 11.44
N LEU A 137 -20.90 1.23 11.12
CA LEU A 137 -20.70 0.14 12.07
C LEU A 137 -19.22 0.01 12.47
N SER A 138 -18.32 0.24 11.54
CA SER A 138 -16.89 0.25 11.84
C SER A 138 -16.10 1.05 10.80
N VAL A 139 -14.99 1.65 11.24
CA VAL A 139 -13.99 2.29 10.40
C VAL A 139 -12.63 1.65 10.68
N LYS A 140 -12.06 1.00 9.67
CA LYS A 140 -10.77 0.32 9.78
C LYS A 140 -9.75 1.02 8.88
N PRO A 141 -8.81 1.80 9.44
CA PRO A 141 -7.67 2.33 8.72
C PRO A 141 -6.84 1.21 8.09
N LEU A 142 -6.36 1.43 6.87
CA LEU A 142 -5.60 0.46 6.09
C LEU A 142 -4.25 1.05 5.66
N GLY A 143 -3.21 0.21 5.67
CA GLY A 143 -1.89 0.58 5.16
C GLY A 143 -1.14 1.61 6.00
N ASP A 144 -0.32 2.39 5.34
CA ASP A 144 0.52 3.40 5.96
C ASP A 144 -0.25 4.73 6.15
N ILE A 145 0.19 5.50 7.14
CA ILE A 145 -0.38 6.82 7.43
C ILE A 145 0.41 7.85 6.63
N HIS A 146 -0.31 8.65 5.85
CA HIS A 146 0.24 9.75 5.06
C HIS A 146 -0.23 11.10 5.61
N PRO A 147 0.48 12.20 5.29
CA PRO A 147 0.05 13.55 5.71
C PRO A 147 -1.37 13.93 5.26
N GLN A 148 -1.83 13.40 4.12
CA GLN A 148 -3.19 13.61 3.62
C GLN A 148 -4.25 12.79 4.33
N GLY A 149 -3.86 11.79 5.12
CA GLY A 149 -4.76 10.87 5.81
C GLY A 149 -4.44 9.42 5.54
N VAL A 150 -5.40 8.55 5.83
CA VAL A 150 -5.28 7.11 5.66
C VAL A 150 -6.49 6.55 4.93
N VAL A 151 -6.27 5.60 4.03
CA VAL A 151 -7.35 4.84 3.39
C VAL A 151 -8.10 4.05 4.46
N CYS A 152 -9.42 4.06 4.41
CA CYS A 152 -10.25 3.35 5.38
C CYS A 152 -11.22 2.37 4.69
N GLU A 153 -11.32 1.17 5.25
CA GLU A 153 -12.43 0.28 5.02
C GLU A 153 -13.56 0.68 5.98
N VAL A 154 -14.71 1.05 5.43
CA VAL A 154 -15.86 1.53 6.19
C VAL A 154 -17.00 0.52 6.05
N THR A 155 -17.36 -0.11 7.17
CA THR A 155 -18.53 -0.99 7.21
C THR A 155 -19.73 -0.18 7.66
N THR A 156 -20.78 -0.22 6.87
CA THR A 156 -22.04 0.46 7.12
C THR A 156 -23.19 -0.53 7.26
N SER A 157 -24.37 -0.05 7.64
CA SER A 157 -25.60 -0.85 7.65
C SER A 157 -26.02 -1.40 6.27
N LEU A 158 -25.49 -0.83 5.16
CA LEU A 158 -25.78 -1.26 3.79
C LEU A 158 -24.68 -2.13 3.18
N GLY A 159 -23.49 -2.17 3.77
CA GLY A 159 -22.36 -2.92 3.26
C GLY A 159 -21.01 -2.22 3.52
N THR A 160 -19.96 -2.79 2.95
CA THR A 160 -18.60 -2.25 3.08
C THR A 160 -18.28 -1.36 1.88
N ILE A 161 -17.58 -0.25 2.12
CA ILE A 161 -17.09 0.70 1.13
C ILE A 161 -15.68 1.16 1.51
N TYR A 162 -14.90 1.63 0.54
CA TYR A 162 -13.56 2.17 0.80
C TYR A 162 -13.58 3.70 0.69
N TYR A 163 -13.01 4.35 1.70
CA TYR A 163 -12.76 5.78 1.73
C TYR A 163 -11.31 6.05 1.36
N LYS A 164 -11.07 6.95 0.40
CA LYS A 164 -9.73 7.49 0.09
C LYS A 164 -9.68 8.98 0.45
N PRO A 165 -8.65 9.45 1.19
CA PRO A 165 -8.50 10.87 1.56
C PRO A 165 -7.88 11.68 0.41
N ARG A 166 -8.36 11.47 -0.82
CA ARG A 166 -7.94 12.14 -2.04
C ARG A 166 -8.99 11.99 -3.13
N SER A 167 -8.92 12.83 -4.15
CA SER A 167 -9.72 12.67 -5.36
C SER A 167 -9.49 11.30 -6.02
N ALA A 168 -10.53 10.75 -6.61
CA ALA A 168 -10.49 9.56 -7.46
C ALA A 168 -10.49 9.91 -8.97
N GLY A 169 -9.99 11.10 -9.32
CA GLY A 169 -9.85 11.51 -10.72
C GLY A 169 -9.08 10.53 -11.57
N ASN A 170 -8.05 9.88 -11.01
CA ASN A 170 -7.24 8.87 -11.68
C ASN A 170 -8.05 7.61 -12.00
N GLU A 171 -8.84 7.12 -11.04
CA GLU A 171 -9.73 5.97 -11.19
C GLU A 171 -10.80 6.23 -12.26
N ILE A 172 -11.41 7.41 -12.22
CA ILE A 172 -12.41 7.86 -13.21
C ILE A 172 -11.79 7.98 -14.59
N PHE A 173 -10.58 8.53 -14.69
CA PHE A 173 -9.88 8.66 -15.96
C PHE A 173 -9.57 7.30 -16.57
N LEU A 174 -9.05 6.34 -15.81
CA LEU A 174 -8.75 5.02 -16.34
C LEU A 174 -10.03 4.30 -16.81
N ALA A 175 -11.13 4.42 -16.09
CA ALA A 175 -12.42 3.90 -16.51
C ALA A 175 -12.92 4.54 -17.82
N LYS A 176 -12.81 5.87 -17.95
CA LYS A 176 -13.13 6.58 -19.20
C LYS A 176 -12.23 6.18 -20.36
N LEU A 177 -10.94 5.94 -20.09
CA LEU A 177 -10.00 5.48 -21.12
C LEU A 177 -10.38 4.07 -21.61
N GLY A 178 -10.74 3.17 -20.70
CA GLY A 178 -11.26 1.84 -21.05
C GLY A 178 -12.51 1.92 -21.93
N SER A 179 -13.47 2.77 -21.60
CA SER A 179 -14.67 3.03 -22.40
C SER A 179 -14.33 3.64 -23.77
N TRP A 180 -13.39 4.59 -23.78
CA TRP A 180 -12.91 5.22 -25.03
C TRP A 180 -12.29 4.19 -25.99
N MET A 181 -11.55 3.20 -25.45
CA MET A 181 -10.99 2.09 -26.23
C MET A 181 -12.09 1.17 -26.76
N SER A 182 -13.08 0.82 -25.96
CA SER A 182 -14.21 -0.03 -26.36
C SER A 182 -15.01 0.60 -27.51
N GLU A 183 -15.27 1.90 -27.46
CA GLU A 183 -15.98 2.64 -28.52
C GLU A 183 -15.26 2.64 -29.87
N ARG A 184 -13.93 2.50 -29.87
CA ARG A 184 -13.07 2.52 -31.06
C ARG A 184 -12.59 1.16 -31.52
N ALA A 185 -12.90 0.15 -30.74
CA ALA A 185 -12.61 -1.24 -31.08
C ALA A 185 -13.60 -1.72 -32.15
N ASN A 186 -13.24 -1.53 -33.43
CA ASN A 186 -14.01 -2.03 -34.56
C ASN A 186 -13.99 -3.55 -34.71
N ASP A 187 -13.38 -4.26 -33.77
CA ASP A 187 -13.02 -5.67 -33.91
C ASP A 187 -13.51 -6.48 -32.70
N SER A 188 -13.91 -7.70 -32.94
CA SER A 188 -14.33 -8.70 -31.95
C SER A 188 -13.22 -9.12 -30.95
N GLN A 189 -12.01 -8.59 -31.10
CA GLN A 189 -10.86 -8.92 -30.24
C GLN A 189 -10.78 -8.10 -28.94
N TRP A 190 -11.46 -6.95 -28.86
CA TRP A 190 -11.56 -6.20 -27.60
C TRP A 190 -12.58 -6.83 -26.69
N LEU A 191 -12.17 -7.11 -25.45
CA LEU A 191 -13.07 -7.54 -24.39
C LEU A 191 -13.36 -6.36 -23.49
N ASP A 192 -14.63 -6.11 -23.20
CA ASP A 192 -15.00 -5.01 -22.33
C ASP A 192 -14.39 -5.16 -20.94
N LEU A 193 -13.84 -4.05 -20.47
CA LEU A 193 -13.27 -3.91 -19.13
C LEU A 193 -14.28 -3.23 -18.21
N TRP A 194 -14.35 -3.67 -16.98
CA TRP A 194 -15.11 -2.98 -15.95
C TRP A 194 -14.17 -2.39 -14.88
N PHE A 195 -14.61 -1.33 -14.26
CA PHE A 195 -13.88 -0.62 -13.22
C PHE A 195 -14.76 -0.42 -12.01
N PRO A 196 -14.20 -0.40 -10.78
CA PRO A 196 -14.98 -0.13 -9.57
C PRO A 196 -15.72 1.19 -9.71
N GLN A 197 -16.96 1.22 -9.24
CA GLN A 197 -17.71 2.46 -9.17
C GLN A 197 -17.10 3.39 -8.11
N VAL A 198 -17.12 4.69 -8.40
CA VAL A 198 -16.47 5.72 -7.60
C VAL A 198 -17.41 6.92 -7.43
N VAL A 199 -17.46 7.47 -6.24
CA VAL A 199 -17.98 8.80 -5.95
C VAL A 199 -16.80 9.69 -5.59
N ASP A 200 -16.46 10.63 -6.48
CA ASP A 200 -15.37 11.59 -6.28
C ASP A 200 -15.93 12.89 -5.73
N CYS A 201 -15.45 13.33 -4.59
CA CYS A 201 -15.86 14.58 -3.91
C CYS A 201 -14.76 15.65 -4.01
N GLY A 202 -13.68 15.41 -4.75
CA GLY A 202 -12.59 16.35 -4.98
C GLY A 202 -11.42 16.18 -4.00
N ASP A 203 -11.63 16.34 -2.73
CA ASP A 203 -10.64 16.14 -1.66
C ASP A 203 -10.68 14.75 -1.04
N HIS A 204 -11.75 14.00 -1.27
CA HIS A 204 -11.90 12.61 -0.86
C HIS A 204 -12.76 11.84 -1.87
N ALA A 205 -12.77 10.53 -1.74
CA ALA A 205 -13.57 9.67 -2.60
C ALA A 205 -14.08 8.42 -1.89
N TRP A 206 -15.19 7.88 -2.41
CA TRP A 206 -15.75 6.60 -2.02
C TRP A 206 -15.67 5.62 -3.18
N ILE A 207 -15.19 4.42 -2.90
CA ILE A 207 -14.96 3.40 -3.92
C ILE A 207 -15.70 2.12 -3.54
N ALA A 208 -16.46 1.58 -4.48
CA ALA A 208 -17.15 0.30 -4.32
C ALA A 208 -16.15 -0.83 -4.02
N PRO A 209 -16.49 -1.79 -3.15
CA PRO A 209 -15.61 -2.87 -2.81
C PRO A 209 -15.36 -3.79 -4.01
N VAL A 210 -14.10 -4.20 -4.16
CA VAL A 210 -13.70 -5.25 -5.09
C VAL A 210 -13.36 -6.49 -4.27
N GLN A 211 -14.00 -7.60 -4.57
CA GLN A 211 -13.73 -8.87 -3.92
C GLN A 211 -12.84 -9.75 -4.79
N HIS A 212 -11.93 -10.48 -4.14
CA HIS A 212 -11.21 -11.54 -4.81
C HIS A 212 -12.19 -12.69 -5.10
N GLU A 213 -12.25 -13.09 -6.36
CA GLU A 213 -13.15 -14.14 -6.83
C GLU A 213 -12.38 -15.20 -7.62
N THR A 214 -12.94 -16.40 -7.68
CA THR A 214 -12.40 -17.49 -8.50
C THR A 214 -12.98 -17.42 -9.91
N LEU A 215 -12.18 -17.79 -10.91
CA LEU A 215 -12.67 -18.01 -12.27
C LEU A 215 -13.70 -19.14 -12.26
N GLU A 216 -14.71 -19.04 -13.12
CA GLU A 216 -15.73 -20.08 -13.26
C GLU A 216 -15.11 -21.44 -13.58
N ASN A 217 -14.16 -21.42 -14.50
CA ASN A 217 -13.41 -22.62 -14.91
C ASN A 217 -12.08 -22.20 -15.58
N ARG A 218 -11.26 -23.19 -15.98
CA ARG A 218 -9.99 -22.91 -16.66
C ARG A 218 -10.15 -22.30 -18.05
N ALA A 219 -11.27 -22.52 -18.74
CA ALA A 219 -11.50 -21.92 -20.05
C ALA A 219 -11.71 -20.40 -19.95
N ALA A 220 -12.30 -19.91 -18.85
CA ALA A 220 -12.44 -18.48 -18.57
C ALA A 220 -11.10 -17.74 -18.40
N ALA A 221 -10.01 -18.47 -18.19
CA ALA A 221 -8.68 -17.88 -17.98
C ALA A 221 -8.13 -17.22 -19.25
N THR A 222 -8.46 -17.71 -20.44
CA THR A 222 -8.08 -17.07 -21.72
C THR A 222 -8.60 -15.64 -21.78
N ASP A 223 -9.89 -15.43 -21.54
CA ASP A 223 -10.48 -14.09 -21.55
C ASP A 223 -9.99 -13.22 -20.38
N TYR A 224 -9.78 -13.83 -19.22
CA TYR A 224 -9.18 -13.13 -18.07
C TYR A 224 -7.78 -12.57 -18.41
N TYR A 225 -6.91 -13.39 -18.98
CA TYR A 225 -5.54 -12.96 -19.30
C TYR A 225 -5.48 -12.08 -20.53
N ARG A 226 -6.44 -12.18 -21.45
CA ARG A 226 -6.59 -11.20 -22.53
C ARG A 226 -6.97 -9.82 -21.98
N ARG A 227 -7.90 -9.73 -21.02
CA ARG A 227 -8.20 -8.49 -20.30
C ARG A 227 -7.01 -7.99 -19.46
N ALA A 228 -6.25 -8.89 -18.85
CA ALA A 228 -5.00 -8.54 -18.16
C ALA A 228 -4.00 -7.87 -19.13
N GLY A 229 -3.87 -8.40 -20.35
CA GLY A 229 -3.06 -7.79 -21.40
C GLY A 229 -3.58 -6.42 -21.85
N GLN A 230 -4.91 -6.26 -21.96
CA GLN A 230 -5.52 -4.97 -22.28
C GLN A 230 -5.23 -3.93 -21.18
N LEU A 231 -5.35 -4.31 -19.91
CA LEU A 231 -5.02 -3.44 -18.77
C LEU A 231 -3.51 -3.09 -18.73
N LEU A 232 -2.64 -4.04 -19.07
CA LEU A 232 -1.21 -3.79 -19.24
C LEU A 232 -0.97 -2.74 -20.33
N GLY A 233 -1.71 -2.83 -21.44
CA GLY A 233 -1.66 -1.84 -22.52
C GLY A 233 -2.13 -0.46 -22.08
N LEU A 234 -3.25 -0.37 -21.35
CA LEU A 234 -3.74 0.90 -20.80
C LEU A 234 -2.72 1.51 -19.84
N ALA A 235 -2.20 0.72 -18.90
CA ALA A 235 -1.22 1.17 -17.92
C ALA A 235 0.06 1.69 -18.61
N TYR A 236 0.54 0.99 -19.63
CA TYR A 236 1.70 1.38 -20.41
C TYR A 236 1.47 2.69 -21.17
N LEU A 237 0.32 2.87 -21.82
CA LEU A 237 -0.01 4.09 -22.59
C LEU A 237 -0.04 5.35 -21.74
N VAL A 238 -0.45 5.23 -20.47
CA VAL A 238 -0.57 6.37 -19.57
C VAL A 238 0.55 6.40 -18.52
N ASN A 239 1.63 5.65 -18.75
CA ASN A 239 2.75 5.52 -17.84
C ASN A 239 2.33 5.34 -16.37
N LEU A 240 1.36 4.45 -16.13
CA LEU A 240 0.95 4.03 -14.80
C LEU A 240 1.97 2.99 -14.31
N THR A 241 2.58 3.25 -13.18
CA THR A 241 3.66 2.43 -12.58
C THR A 241 3.21 1.88 -11.22
N ASP A 242 4.11 1.18 -10.51
CA ASP A 242 3.89 0.67 -9.15
C ASP A 242 2.73 -0.34 -9.01
N LEU A 243 2.37 -1.03 -10.09
CA LEU A 243 1.30 -2.03 -10.12
C LEU A 243 1.83 -3.39 -9.65
N HIS A 244 2.30 -3.44 -8.41
CA HIS A 244 2.76 -4.69 -7.79
C HIS A 244 1.57 -5.54 -7.26
N HIS A 245 1.86 -6.73 -6.77
CA HIS A 245 0.84 -7.73 -6.37
C HIS A 245 -0.16 -7.24 -5.30
N GLU A 246 0.18 -6.25 -4.47
CA GLU A 246 -0.73 -5.70 -3.47
C GLU A 246 -1.76 -4.74 -4.09
N ASN A 247 -1.46 -4.18 -5.27
CA ASN A 247 -2.30 -3.23 -6.00
C ASN A 247 -3.22 -3.91 -7.03
N ILE A 248 -3.30 -5.23 -7.01
CA ILE A 248 -4.11 -6.04 -7.94
C ILE A 248 -5.06 -6.93 -7.15
N ILE A 249 -6.31 -6.98 -7.58
CA ILE A 249 -7.31 -7.94 -7.08
C ILE A 249 -7.81 -8.77 -8.26
N ALA A 250 -7.61 -10.09 -8.19
CA ALA A 250 -8.16 -11.02 -9.17
C ALA A 250 -9.65 -11.20 -8.93
N THR A 251 -10.46 -11.01 -9.97
CA THR A 251 -11.91 -11.28 -9.95
C THR A 251 -12.24 -12.48 -10.83
N ALA A 252 -13.51 -12.82 -10.95
CA ALA A 252 -13.95 -13.92 -11.81
C ALA A 252 -13.67 -13.70 -13.31
N THR A 253 -13.44 -12.46 -13.74
CA THR A 253 -13.36 -12.10 -15.17
C THR A 253 -12.13 -11.35 -15.60
N GLN A 254 -11.49 -10.60 -14.70
CA GLN A 254 -10.32 -9.74 -14.99
C GLN A 254 -9.57 -9.37 -13.71
N PRO A 255 -8.29 -8.96 -13.79
CA PRO A 255 -7.64 -8.27 -12.69
C PRO A 255 -8.18 -6.83 -12.56
N ILE A 256 -8.29 -6.35 -11.32
CA ILE A 256 -8.67 -4.97 -11.01
C ILE A 256 -7.47 -4.26 -10.38
N LEU A 257 -7.16 -3.08 -10.90
CA LEU A 257 -6.13 -2.19 -10.37
C LEU A 257 -6.76 -1.33 -9.26
N VAL A 258 -6.21 -1.35 -8.04
CA VAL A 258 -6.85 -0.69 -6.88
C VAL A 258 -6.11 0.56 -6.40
N ASP A 259 -4.89 0.79 -6.85
CA ASP A 259 -4.13 2.01 -6.56
C ASP A 259 -3.55 2.60 -7.85
N LEU A 260 -4.04 3.79 -8.23
CA LEU A 260 -3.71 4.46 -9.48
C LEU A 260 -3.00 5.81 -9.26
N GLU A 261 -2.41 6.01 -8.08
CA GLU A 261 -1.80 7.30 -7.73
C GLU A 261 -0.57 7.65 -8.58
N THR A 262 0.05 6.66 -9.19
CA THR A 262 1.25 6.81 -10.03
C THR A 262 0.95 6.93 -11.53
N ILE A 263 -0.31 7.21 -11.90
CA ILE A 263 -0.68 7.46 -13.31
C ILE A 263 0.10 8.67 -13.84
N MET A 264 0.47 8.67 -15.13
CA MET A 264 1.31 9.71 -15.74
C MET A 264 2.63 9.92 -14.99
N SER A 265 3.20 8.85 -14.45
CA SER A 265 4.45 8.90 -13.68
C SER A 265 5.55 9.63 -14.45
N VAL A 266 6.26 10.54 -13.76
CA VAL A 266 7.31 11.36 -14.37
C VAL A 266 8.62 10.58 -14.38
N LEU A 267 9.22 10.44 -15.56
CA LEU A 267 10.56 9.85 -15.67
C LEU A 267 11.62 10.87 -15.23
N PRO A 268 12.65 10.43 -14.46
CA PRO A 268 13.71 11.32 -14.03
C PRO A 268 14.41 12.00 -15.24
N LYS A 269 14.67 13.31 -15.17
CA LYS A 269 15.39 14.07 -16.23
C LYS A 269 16.81 13.54 -16.50
N THR A 270 17.38 12.80 -15.56
CA THR A 270 18.68 12.12 -15.68
C THR A 270 18.63 10.86 -16.53
N LEU A 271 17.43 10.39 -16.88
CA LEU A 271 17.27 9.25 -17.76
C LEU A 271 17.86 9.60 -19.15
N GLY A 272 18.89 8.86 -19.56
CA GLY A 272 19.60 9.11 -20.84
C GLY A 272 20.86 9.98 -20.73
N GLN A 273 21.20 10.53 -19.56
CA GLN A 273 22.46 11.26 -19.36
C GLN A 273 23.66 10.34 -19.10
N HIS A 274 23.40 9.08 -18.74
CA HIS A 274 24.43 8.06 -18.52
C HIS A 274 24.60 7.20 -19.76
N THR A 275 25.86 6.95 -20.14
CA THR A 275 26.23 6.21 -21.37
C THR A 275 26.76 4.81 -21.11
N ASP A 276 26.76 4.36 -19.85
CA ASP A 276 27.17 3.00 -19.50
C ASP A 276 26.06 1.97 -19.77
N ALA A 277 26.46 0.70 -19.92
CA ALA A 277 25.55 -0.39 -20.29
C ALA A 277 24.45 -0.62 -19.24
N THR A 278 24.72 -0.39 -17.96
CA THR A 278 23.75 -0.54 -16.86
C THR A 278 22.64 0.50 -16.98
N SER A 279 23.02 1.75 -17.22
CA SER A 279 22.07 2.86 -17.42
C SER A 279 21.23 2.67 -18.67
N ALA A 280 21.83 2.19 -19.78
CA ALA A 280 21.09 1.87 -21.01
C ALA A 280 20.06 0.76 -20.78
N THR A 281 20.42 -0.28 -20.04
CA THR A 281 19.50 -1.39 -19.68
C THR A 281 18.35 -0.90 -18.80
N LEU A 282 18.66 -0.09 -17.78
CA LEU A 282 17.63 0.51 -16.92
C LEU A 282 16.68 1.41 -17.72
N GLN A 283 17.22 2.22 -18.64
CA GLN A 283 16.40 3.07 -19.50
C GLN A 283 15.46 2.24 -20.39
N GLN A 284 15.95 1.15 -21.00
CA GLN A 284 15.11 0.25 -21.76
C GLN A 284 14.01 -0.38 -20.91
N ALA A 285 14.33 -0.79 -19.69
CA ALA A 285 13.36 -1.35 -18.77
C ALA A 285 12.27 -0.34 -18.38
N LEU A 286 12.65 0.91 -18.07
CA LEU A 286 11.73 2.00 -17.73
C LEU A 286 10.84 2.45 -18.90
N LEU A 287 11.26 2.23 -20.15
CA LEU A 287 10.48 2.51 -21.35
C LEU A 287 9.72 1.28 -21.87
N SER A 288 9.80 0.15 -21.20
CA SER A 288 9.09 -1.09 -21.58
C SER A 288 7.78 -1.25 -20.81
N PRO A 289 6.88 -2.14 -21.22
CA PRO A 289 5.68 -2.48 -20.45
C PRO A 289 5.97 -3.00 -19.03
N ALA A 290 7.19 -3.49 -18.77
CA ALA A 290 7.59 -3.93 -17.43
C ALA A 290 7.70 -2.77 -16.41
N SER A 291 7.85 -1.51 -16.89
CA SER A 291 7.83 -0.33 -16.02
C SER A 291 6.53 -0.15 -15.25
N THR A 292 5.44 -0.72 -15.74
CA THR A 292 4.14 -0.69 -15.06
C THR A 292 4.14 -1.43 -13.72
N GLY A 293 5.04 -2.41 -13.55
CA GLY A 293 5.04 -3.32 -12.41
C GLY A 293 4.06 -4.49 -12.52
N LEU A 294 3.23 -4.56 -13.58
CA LEU A 294 2.32 -5.69 -13.80
C LEU A 294 3.04 -6.98 -14.19
N ILE A 295 4.14 -6.86 -14.94
CA ILE A 295 4.97 -7.99 -15.38
C ILE A 295 6.39 -7.85 -14.83
N PRO A 296 7.15 -8.96 -14.68
CA PRO A 296 8.49 -8.93 -14.11
C PRO A 296 9.45 -8.03 -14.88
N LEU A 297 10.25 -7.26 -14.17
CA LEU A 297 11.35 -6.45 -14.71
C LEU A 297 12.64 -7.27 -14.88
N GLY A 298 12.54 -8.49 -15.39
CA GLY A 298 13.69 -9.38 -15.64
C GLY A 298 14.30 -9.99 -14.36
N THR A 299 15.58 -10.37 -14.43
CA THR A 299 16.28 -11.12 -13.37
C THR A 299 16.58 -10.32 -12.10
N THR A 300 16.43 -9.00 -12.12
CA THR A 300 16.78 -8.10 -11.00
C THR A 300 15.96 -8.40 -9.75
N PHE A 301 14.74 -8.91 -9.88
CA PHE A 301 13.89 -9.26 -8.74
C PHE A 301 14.23 -10.60 -8.09
N GLN A 302 14.99 -11.49 -8.75
CA GLN A 302 15.46 -12.72 -8.09
C GLN A 302 16.44 -12.40 -6.95
N GLU A 303 17.21 -11.32 -7.05
CA GLU A 303 18.09 -10.84 -5.98
C GLU A 303 17.31 -10.23 -4.81
N LEU A 304 16.08 -9.75 -5.04
CA LEU A 304 15.18 -9.20 -4.02
C LEU A 304 14.30 -10.26 -3.33
N GLY A 305 14.47 -11.54 -3.68
CA GLY A 305 13.76 -12.64 -3.02
C GLY A 305 12.52 -13.16 -3.74
N GLY A 306 12.26 -12.70 -4.98
CA GLY A 306 11.17 -13.21 -5.83
C GLY A 306 10.50 -12.13 -6.69
N ASP A 307 9.53 -12.56 -7.48
CA ASP A 307 8.74 -11.69 -8.37
C ASP A 307 7.60 -11.02 -7.59
N ILE A 308 7.68 -9.70 -7.43
CA ILE A 308 6.66 -8.87 -6.77
C ILE A 308 5.68 -8.23 -7.76
N SER A 309 5.78 -8.53 -9.06
CA SER A 309 4.92 -7.92 -10.08
C SER A 309 3.43 -8.19 -9.84
N GLY A 310 2.57 -7.39 -10.46
CA GLY A 310 1.12 -7.51 -10.35
C GLY A 310 0.59 -8.87 -10.74
N PHE A 311 1.20 -9.51 -11.74
CA PHE A 311 0.85 -10.85 -12.20
C PHE A 311 1.72 -11.96 -11.56
N ALA A 312 2.50 -11.64 -10.52
CA ALA A 312 3.29 -12.65 -9.81
C ALA A 312 2.41 -13.78 -9.27
N ALA A 313 2.87 -15.00 -9.49
CA ALA A 313 2.14 -16.20 -9.09
C ALA A 313 2.91 -17.07 -8.10
N ASP A 314 4.20 -16.82 -7.92
CA ASP A 314 5.09 -17.65 -7.11
C ASP A 314 5.19 -17.15 -5.67
N GLU A 315 5.73 -17.99 -4.79
CA GLU A 315 6.04 -17.62 -3.42
C GLU A 315 7.23 -16.66 -3.38
N LEU A 316 7.11 -15.64 -2.56
CA LEU A 316 8.19 -14.68 -2.31
C LEU A 316 8.98 -15.11 -1.07
N ARG A 317 10.31 -15.02 -1.14
CA ARG A 317 11.21 -15.22 0.00
C ARG A 317 12.03 -13.96 0.19
N VAL A 318 11.62 -13.15 1.14
CA VAL A 318 12.27 -11.87 1.39
C VAL A 318 13.04 -11.89 2.71
N PRO A 319 14.28 -11.36 2.76
CA PRO A 319 14.99 -11.19 4.01
C PRO A 319 14.27 -10.14 4.86
N ARG A 320 13.84 -10.51 6.03
CA ARG A 320 13.16 -9.62 6.98
C ARG A 320 13.87 -9.67 8.33
N ARG A 321 13.87 -8.52 9.02
CA ARG A 321 14.19 -8.45 10.44
C ARG A 321 12.96 -8.90 11.22
N VAL A 322 13.06 -10.03 11.94
CA VAL A 322 11.97 -10.64 12.67
C VAL A 322 12.36 -10.84 14.13
N LEU A 323 11.39 -10.89 15.01
CA LEU A 323 11.58 -11.24 16.41
C LEU A 323 11.74 -12.75 16.57
N ASP A 324 12.90 -13.16 17.05
CA ASP A 324 13.21 -14.51 17.51
C ASP A 324 12.91 -14.63 19.00
N ARG A 325 12.54 -15.83 19.45
CA ARG A 325 12.24 -16.14 20.86
C ARG A 325 11.15 -15.24 21.46
N GLN A 326 10.06 -15.06 20.73
CA GLN A 326 8.93 -14.31 21.22
C GLN A 326 8.42 -14.86 22.55
N GLN A 327 7.91 -13.97 23.43
CA GLN A 327 7.45 -14.28 24.77
C GLN A 327 8.53 -14.88 25.71
N ARG A 328 9.77 -14.45 25.50
CA ARG A 328 10.92 -14.80 26.34
C ARG A 328 11.73 -13.56 26.67
N SER A 329 12.34 -13.50 27.84
CA SER A 329 13.18 -12.36 28.26
C SER A 329 14.45 -12.18 27.42
N ASP A 330 14.88 -13.23 26.71
CA ASP A 330 16.01 -13.21 25.77
C ASP A 330 15.59 -13.00 24.30
N MET A 331 14.36 -12.45 24.10
CA MET A 331 13.82 -12.04 22.80
C MET A 331 14.79 -11.09 22.09
N ARG A 332 14.97 -11.30 20.79
CA ARG A 332 15.90 -10.51 19.99
C ARG A 332 15.48 -10.45 18.52
N TYR A 333 16.00 -9.47 17.82
CA TYR A 333 15.86 -9.40 16.38
C TYR A 333 16.91 -10.26 15.67
N VAL A 334 16.45 -10.99 14.67
CA VAL A 334 17.30 -11.76 13.75
C VAL A 334 16.89 -11.46 12.32
N HIS A 335 17.80 -11.67 11.36
CA HIS A 335 17.44 -11.68 9.94
C HIS A 335 17.04 -13.10 9.56
N ALA A 336 15.85 -13.25 9.01
CA ALA A 336 15.33 -14.52 8.52
C ALA A 336 14.68 -14.33 7.15
N MET A 337 14.71 -15.38 6.34
CA MET A 337 13.92 -15.43 5.11
C MET A 337 12.46 -15.71 5.51
N VAL A 338 11.58 -14.77 5.17
CA VAL A 338 10.13 -14.90 5.41
C VAL A 338 9.47 -15.26 4.09
N GLU A 339 8.70 -16.33 4.11
CA GLU A 339 7.89 -16.74 2.97
C GLU A 339 6.58 -15.95 2.97
N PHE A 340 6.25 -15.42 1.82
CA PHE A 340 5.01 -14.68 1.59
C PHE A 340 4.38 -15.17 0.29
N VAL A 341 3.09 -15.48 0.34
CA VAL A 341 2.32 -15.89 -0.83
C VAL A 341 1.33 -14.79 -1.15
N PRO A 342 1.47 -14.07 -2.27
CA PRO A 342 0.43 -13.17 -2.74
C PRO A 342 -0.86 -13.95 -2.97
N GLU A 343 -1.98 -13.48 -2.45
CA GLU A 343 -3.25 -14.21 -2.55
C GLU A 343 -4.29 -13.49 -3.42
N LYS A 344 -4.40 -12.17 -3.24
CA LYS A 344 -5.48 -11.38 -3.86
C LYS A 344 -5.29 -11.14 -5.35
N ASN A 345 -4.06 -11.08 -5.82
CA ASN A 345 -3.74 -10.85 -7.25
C ASN A 345 -3.79 -12.14 -8.09
N ARG A 346 -3.92 -13.30 -7.46
CA ARG A 346 -3.79 -14.61 -8.12
C ARG A 346 -5.15 -15.15 -8.52
N PRO A 347 -5.44 -15.28 -9.82
CA PRO A 347 -6.65 -15.97 -10.25
C PRO A 347 -6.56 -17.47 -9.92
N THR A 348 -7.68 -18.02 -9.46
CA THR A 348 -7.83 -19.45 -9.16
C THR A 348 -9.02 -20.01 -9.91
N ALA A 349 -8.97 -21.30 -10.27
CA ALA A 349 -10.08 -22.04 -10.82
C ALA A 349 -10.14 -23.40 -10.14
N ASN A 350 -11.33 -23.80 -9.66
CA ASN A 350 -11.53 -25.08 -8.96
C ASN A 350 -10.53 -25.28 -7.80
N GLY A 351 -10.22 -24.21 -7.06
CA GLY A 351 -9.30 -24.24 -5.93
C GLY A 351 -7.81 -24.36 -6.29
N SER A 352 -7.45 -24.27 -7.58
CA SER A 352 -6.06 -24.33 -8.04
C SER A 352 -5.66 -22.99 -8.67
N PRO A 353 -4.42 -22.51 -8.46
CA PRO A 353 -3.90 -21.34 -9.13
C PRO A 353 -3.92 -21.51 -10.66
N VAL A 354 -4.16 -20.40 -11.35
CA VAL A 354 -4.10 -20.30 -12.80
C VAL A 354 -2.95 -19.31 -13.14
N PRO A 355 -1.72 -19.81 -13.35
CA PRO A 355 -0.57 -18.93 -13.45
C PRO A 355 -0.48 -18.23 -14.83
N PRO A 356 0.00 -16.97 -14.90
CA PRO A 356 0.08 -16.19 -16.14
C PRO A 356 1.00 -16.81 -17.20
N ARG A 357 2.00 -17.57 -16.79
CA ARG A 357 2.94 -18.25 -17.71
C ARG A 357 2.25 -19.21 -18.68
N ASP A 358 1.08 -19.74 -18.32
CA ASP A 358 0.30 -20.65 -19.17
C ASP A 358 -0.55 -19.87 -20.21
N TYR A 359 -0.63 -18.53 -20.12
CA TYR A 359 -1.50 -17.63 -20.90
C TYR A 359 -0.76 -16.43 -21.47
N VAL A 360 0.55 -16.56 -21.71
CA VAL A 360 1.38 -15.45 -22.22
C VAL A 360 0.87 -14.94 -23.56
N ASP A 361 0.44 -15.82 -24.45
CA ASP A 361 -0.09 -15.45 -25.76
C ASP A 361 -1.39 -14.63 -25.64
N ASP A 362 -2.24 -14.93 -24.68
CA ASP A 362 -3.47 -14.19 -24.41
C ASP A 362 -3.18 -12.81 -23.85
N ILE A 363 -2.19 -12.67 -22.95
CA ILE A 363 -1.70 -11.36 -22.44
C ILE A 363 -1.14 -10.53 -23.59
N VAL A 364 -0.30 -11.12 -24.45
CA VAL A 364 0.30 -10.42 -25.59
C VAL A 364 -0.77 -9.97 -26.59
N GLU A 365 -1.77 -10.80 -26.85
CA GLU A 365 -2.89 -10.46 -27.75
C GLU A 365 -3.70 -9.27 -27.20
N GLY A 366 -4.04 -9.29 -25.90
CA GLY A 366 -4.74 -8.18 -25.25
C GLY A 366 -3.93 -6.88 -25.30
N PHE A 367 -2.64 -6.95 -24.97
CA PHE A 367 -1.72 -5.81 -25.05
C PHE A 367 -1.61 -5.25 -26.48
N ALA A 368 -1.39 -6.12 -27.46
CA ALA A 368 -1.27 -5.72 -28.86
C ALA A 368 -2.59 -5.10 -29.38
N THR A 369 -3.73 -5.59 -28.96
CA THR A 369 -5.04 -5.04 -29.31
C THR A 369 -5.18 -3.61 -28.80
N THR A 370 -4.82 -3.35 -27.53
CA THR A 370 -4.82 -1.99 -26.95
C THR A 370 -3.93 -1.03 -27.74
N LEU A 371 -2.69 -1.46 -28.02
CA LEU A 371 -1.75 -0.61 -28.78
C LEU A 371 -2.23 -0.36 -30.22
N ARG A 372 -2.82 -1.35 -30.88
CA ARG A 372 -3.36 -1.19 -32.24
C ARG A 372 -4.46 -0.14 -32.26
N ILE A 373 -5.39 -0.14 -31.33
CA ILE A 373 -6.43 0.88 -31.21
C ILE A 373 -5.80 2.26 -30.96
N ALA A 374 -4.89 2.36 -30.00
CA ALA A 374 -4.20 3.60 -29.66
C ALA A 374 -3.43 4.19 -30.86
N MET A 375 -2.70 3.37 -31.59
CA MET A 375 -1.94 3.80 -32.78
C MET A 375 -2.87 4.24 -33.93
N THR A 376 -3.99 3.55 -34.13
CA THR A 376 -4.97 3.90 -35.16
C THR A 376 -5.64 5.25 -34.86
N HIS A 377 -5.83 5.59 -33.61
CA HIS A 377 -6.52 6.80 -33.17
C HIS A 377 -5.61 7.73 -32.32
N CYS A 378 -4.32 7.82 -32.67
CA CYS A 378 -3.30 8.49 -31.85
C CYS A 378 -3.64 9.96 -31.54
N ASP A 379 -4.07 10.72 -32.55
CA ASP A 379 -4.42 12.15 -32.38
C ASP A 379 -5.64 12.32 -31.47
N GLU A 380 -6.65 11.46 -31.61
CA GLU A 380 -7.83 11.48 -30.77
C GLU A 380 -7.51 11.08 -29.33
N LEU A 381 -6.63 10.08 -29.15
CA LEU A 381 -6.16 9.66 -27.83
C LEU A 381 -5.38 10.79 -27.15
N THR A 382 -4.49 11.44 -27.88
CA THR A 382 -3.73 12.60 -27.36
C THR A 382 -4.67 13.72 -26.93
N ALA A 383 -5.67 14.06 -27.73
CA ALA A 383 -6.68 15.06 -27.38
C ALA A 383 -7.50 14.63 -26.14
N PHE A 384 -7.86 13.34 -26.04
CA PHE A 384 -8.58 12.80 -24.90
C PHE A 384 -7.74 12.90 -23.61
N VAL A 385 -6.48 12.50 -23.64
CA VAL A 385 -5.56 12.59 -22.48
C VAL A 385 -5.38 14.04 -22.05
N ASN A 386 -5.07 14.96 -22.97
CA ASN A 386 -4.90 16.38 -22.68
C ASN A 386 -6.14 17.02 -22.06
N LYS A 387 -7.33 16.62 -22.51
CA LYS A 387 -8.60 17.09 -21.94
C LYS A 387 -8.77 16.75 -20.46
N HIS A 388 -8.21 15.61 -20.02
CA HIS A 388 -8.39 15.12 -18.65
C HIS A 388 -7.15 15.39 -17.76
N ALA A 389 -6.02 15.81 -18.31
CA ALA A 389 -4.77 15.96 -17.58
C ALA A 389 -4.87 16.89 -16.35
N SER A 390 -5.68 17.96 -16.43
CA SER A 390 -5.88 18.90 -15.30
C SER A 390 -6.64 18.30 -14.11
N SER A 391 -7.25 17.14 -14.25
CA SER A 391 -7.95 16.42 -13.18
C SER A 391 -7.16 15.26 -12.61
N LEU A 392 -5.95 14.99 -13.12
CA LEU A 392 -5.14 13.86 -12.71
C LEU A 392 -4.13 14.29 -11.65
N HIS A 393 -4.19 13.63 -10.51
CA HIS A 393 -3.24 13.78 -9.41
C HIS A 393 -2.16 12.72 -9.55
N VAL A 394 -0.93 13.16 -9.86
CA VAL A 394 0.22 12.30 -10.10
C VAL A 394 1.08 12.25 -8.86
N ARG A 395 1.27 11.08 -8.30
CA ARG A 395 2.29 10.86 -7.27
C ARG A 395 3.67 10.84 -7.92
N ILE A 396 4.56 11.69 -7.40
CA ILE A 396 5.96 11.73 -7.83
C ILE A 396 6.76 10.82 -6.91
N ILE A 397 7.28 9.72 -7.45
CA ILE A 397 8.17 8.81 -6.73
C ILE A 397 9.60 9.34 -6.87
N ALA A 398 10.06 10.07 -5.86
CA ALA A 398 11.42 10.62 -5.83
C ALA A 398 12.48 9.53 -5.62
N ARG A 399 12.14 8.50 -4.83
CA ARG A 399 13.00 7.34 -4.52
C ARG A 399 12.15 6.09 -4.29
N MET A 400 12.80 4.94 -4.32
CA MET A 400 12.14 3.70 -3.90
C MET A 400 11.71 3.79 -2.43
N THR A 401 10.50 3.34 -2.11
CA THR A 401 9.97 3.33 -0.74
C THR A 401 10.89 2.60 0.25
N ASN A 402 11.65 1.60 -0.22
CA ASN A 402 12.63 0.90 0.60
C ASN A 402 13.78 1.80 1.11
N ASP A 403 14.13 2.87 0.38
CA ASP A 403 15.15 3.83 0.84
C ASP A 403 14.63 4.60 2.05
N TYR A 404 13.40 5.06 2.00
CA TYR A 404 12.73 5.71 3.14
C TYR A 404 12.53 4.76 4.31
N ALA A 405 12.10 3.52 4.04
CA ALA A 405 11.97 2.49 5.06
C ALA A 405 13.30 2.21 5.78
N THR A 406 14.43 2.27 5.06
CA THR A 406 15.77 2.10 5.64
C THR A 406 16.12 3.27 6.58
N VAL A 407 15.81 4.51 6.21
CA VAL A 407 16.01 5.68 7.07
C VAL A 407 15.12 5.59 8.30
N LEU A 408 13.83 5.33 8.13
CA LEU A 408 12.88 5.17 9.25
C LEU A 408 13.26 4.02 10.19
N ALA A 409 13.72 2.88 9.65
CA ALA A 409 14.26 1.78 10.45
C ALA A 409 15.53 2.20 11.21
N GLY A 410 16.37 3.03 10.61
CA GLY A 410 17.53 3.62 11.27
C GLY A 410 17.14 4.54 12.42
N LEU A 411 16.19 5.44 12.21
CA LEU A 411 15.63 6.33 13.24
C LEU A 411 14.95 5.56 14.37
N SER A 412 14.33 4.42 14.08
CA SER A 412 13.67 3.55 15.08
C SER A 412 14.64 2.76 15.96
N ARG A 413 15.96 2.81 15.72
CA ARG A 413 16.94 2.08 16.54
C ARG A 413 17.03 2.68 17.93
N VAL A 414 17.10 1.80 18.92
CA VAL A 414 17.29 2.15 20.33
C VAL A 414 18.71 1.78 20.73
N GLY A 415 19.38 2.67 21.51
CA GLY A 415 20.73 2.43 22.01
C GLY A 415 21.79 3.33 21.33
N HIS A 416 23.04 3.18 21.73
CA HIS A 416 24.15 4.07 21.31
C HIS A 416 24.37 4.03 19.80
N ASN A 417 24.42 5.20 19.16
CA ASN A 417 24.89 5.52 17.79
C ASN A 417 23.86 5.65 16.68
N THR A 418 22.62 5.94 16.94
CA THR A 418 21.78 6.50 15.88
C THR A 418 21.91 8.03 15.89
N ASP A 419 22.84 8.53 15.11
CA ASP A 419 22.90 9.94 14.76
C ASP A 419 21.96 10.15 13.56
N PRO A 420 20.77 10.77 13.72
CA PRO A 420 19.84 11.02 12.63
C PRO A 420 20.50 11.78 11.48
N GLU A 421 21.42 12.68 11.78
CA GLU A 421 22.11 13.50 10.77
C GLU A 421 22.97 12.64 9.82
N ARG A 422 23.49 11.52 10.30
CA ARG A 422 24.23 10.59 9.41
C ARG A 422 23.30 9.88 8.43
N LEU A 423 22.07 9.56 8.84
CA LEU A 423 21.06 8.95 7.98
C LEU A 423 20.60 9.96 6.91
N PHE A 424 20.35 11.21 7.31
CA PHE A 424 19.98 12.27 6.38
C PHE A 424 21.12 12.64 5.44
N ALA A 425 22.38 12.67 5.93
CA ALA A 425 23.55 12.87 5.06
C ALA A 425 23.70 11.76 4.01
N MET A 426 23.35 10.53 4.35
CA MET A 426 23.32 9.42 3.39
C MET A 426 22.19 9.60 2.36
N LEU A 427 21.01 10.01 2.80
CA LEU A 427 19.88 10.32 1.92
C LEU A 427 20.24 11.43 0.92
N ARG A 428 20.88 12.53 1.40
CA ARG A 428 21.35 13.64 0.56
C ARG A 428 22.40 13.22 -0.47
N ARG A 429 23.35 12.37 -0.10
CA ARG A 429 24.37 11.87 -1.05
C ARG A 429 23.77 11.06 -2.21
N ASN A 430 22.67 10.38 -1.95
CA ASN A 430 22.00 9.54 -2.94
C ASN A 430 20.89 10.32 -3.70
N ALA A 431 20.85 11.66 -3.58
CA ALA A 431 19.86 12.53 -4.19
C ALA A 431 20.20 12.91 -5.64
N VAL A 432 20.70 11.97 -6.44
CA VAL A 432 21.10 12.25 -7.82
C VAL A 432 19.88 12.65 -8.65
N GLY A 433 19.94 13.87 -9.21
CA GLY A 433 18.88 14.38 -10.10
C GLY A 433 17.64 14.96 -9.40
N LEU A 434 17.58 14.95 -8.07
CA LEU A 434 16.51 15.61 -7.32
C LEU A 434 16.84 17.08 -7.05
N ALA A 435 15.81 17.93 -7.04
CA ALA A 435 15.95 19.32 -6.62
C ALA A 435 16.26 19.39 -5.10
N GLU A 436 17.08 20.36 -4.68
CA GLU A 436 17.45 20.53 -3.27
C GLU A 436 16.21 20.72 -2.37
N THR A 437 15.25 21.52 -2.83
CA THR A 437 13.97 21.73 -2.13
C THR A 437 13.17 20.44 -1.93
N MET A 438 13.25 19.49 -2.86
CA MET A 438 12.60 18.19 -2.72
C MET A 438 13.31 17.34 -1.66
N VAL A 439 14.65 17.36 -1.65
CA VAL A 439 15.45 16.65 -0.64
C VAL A 439 15.23 17.21 0.76
N ASP A 440 15.11 18.55 0.89
CA ASP A 440 14.78 19.19 2.16
C ASP A 440 13.39 18.77 2.66
N SER A 441 12.41 18.70 1.76
CA SER A 441 11.07 18.24 2.09
C SER A 441 11.02 16.74 2.42
N GLU A 442 11.82 15.89 1.74
CA GLU A 442 12.00 14.48 2.13
C GLU A 442 12.47 14.37 3.58
N GLU A 443 13.49 15.14 3.93
CA GLU A 443 14.06 15.13 5.27
C GLU A 443 13.07 15.61 6.33
N GLU A 444 12.33 16.70 6.06
CA GLU A 444 11.29 17.21 6.95
C GLU A 444 10.19 16.17 7.21
N GLN A 445 9.69 15.53 6.15
CA GLN A 445 8.67 14.49 6.27
C GLN A 445 9.20 13.26 7.04
N LEU A 446 10.45 12.83 6.79
CA LEU A 446 11.06 11.72 7.51
C LEU A 446 11.32 12.03 8.99
N ARG A 447 11.61 13.29 9.35
CA ARG A 447 11.76 13.73 10.74
C ARG A 447 10.44 13.61 11.51
N THR A 448 9.31 13.79 10.83
CA THR A 448 7.97 13.52 11.38
C THR A 448 7.52 12.06 11.20
N TRP A 449 8.45 11.17 10.83
CA TRP A 449 8.22 9.74 10.60
C TRP A 449 7.24 9.42 9.47
N ALA A 450 6.89 10.37 8.66
CA ALA A 450 6.09 10.15 7.46
C ALA A 450 6.97 9.60 6.32
N ILE A 451 6.42 8.69 5.52
CA ILE A 451 7.02 8.35 4.23
C ILE A 451 6.83 9.56 3.31
N PRO A 452 7.91 10.11 2.73
CA PRO A 452 7.81 11.26 1.84
C PRO A 452 6.84 11.03 0.71
N HIS A 453 5.93 11.98 0.54
CA HIS A 453 4.88 11.94 -0.44
C HIS A 453 4.83 13.25 -1.21
N PHE A 454 5.01 13.16 -2.54
CA PHE A 454 4.97 14.29 -3.46
C PHE A 454 3.95 14.02 -4.54
N TRP A 455 3.23 15.05 -4.95
CA TRP A 455 2.27 14.96 -6.02
C TRP A 455 2.14 16.28 -6.78
N ALA A 456 1.68 16.21 -8.01
CA ALA A 456 1.39 17.35 -8.87
C ALA A 456 0.17 17.06 -9.74
N ILE A 457 -0.34 18.08 -10.40
CA ILE A 457 -1.33 17.90 -11.46
C ILE A 457 -0.61 17.53 -12.76
N ALA A 458 -1.14 16.58 -13.53
CA ALA A 458 -0.45 16.01 -14.68
C ALA A 458 -0.02 17.06 -15.74
N ASN A 459 -0.79 18.13 -15.95
CA ASN A 459 -0.45 19.20 -16.88
C ASN A 459 0.58 20.22 -16.32
N GLU A 460 0.97 20.10 -15.04
CA GLU A 460 1.97 20.97 -14.39
C GLU A 460 3.34 20.28 -14.29
N THR A 461 3.42 19.00 -14.67
CA THR A 461 4.65 18.19 -14.58
C THR A 461 5.59 18.33 -15.79
N ALA A 462 5.25 19.16 -16.76
CA ALA A 462 6.02 19.33 -18.03
C ALA A 462 7.26 20.20 -17.87
#